data_8aa4b00a3acda60cbfe1f1d9d0669d72
#
_entry.id   8aa4b00a3acda60cbfe1f1d9d0669d72
#
_cell.length_a   1.000
_cell.length_b   1.000
_cell.length_c   1.000
_cell.angle_alpha   90.00
_cell.angle_beta   90.00
_cell.angle_gamma   90.00
#
_symmetry.space_group_name_H-M   'P 1'
#
loop_
_entity.id
_entity.type
_entity.pdbx_description
1 polymer ?
#
loop_
_entity_poly.entity_id
_entity_poly.type
_entity_poly.pdbx_seq_one_letter_code
_entity_poly.pdbx_strand_id
1 'polypeptide(L)' 'MRTIQASEAKTQLLRLLDEVERGEHVVITRHGKPVAEMIPHAEADRERIERAVANIHEIRKRTQPVSVDEILQWRDEGRR' A
#
# COMPACT_ATOMS: atom_id res chain seq x y z
N MET A 1 6.86 12.31 6.14
CA MET A 1 7.53 11.04 5.75
C MET A 1 8.81 10.86 6.57
N ARG A 2 9.00 9.70 7.10
CA ARG A 2 10.14 9.37 7.94
C ARG A 2 10.93 8.23 7.33
N THR A 3 12.25 8.29 7.42
CA THR A 3 13.13 7.23 6.93
C THR A 3 13.88 6.61 8.11
N ILE A 4 13.90 5.29 8.18
CA ILE A 4 14.54 4.57 9.27
C ILE A 4 15.22 3.31 8.74
N GLN A 5 16.33 2.91 9.36
CA GLN A 5 17.00 1.66 8.99
C GLN A 5 16.26 0.45 9.54
N ALA A 6 16.34 -0.65 8.82
CA ALA A 6 15.63 -1.88 9.20
C ALA A 6 15.95 -2.35 10.61
N SER A 7 17.20 -2.25 11.04
CA SER A 7 17.59 -2.65 12.38
C SER A 7 16.92 -1.79 13.46
N GLU A 8 16.78 -0.50 13.21
CA GLU A 8 16.08 0.40 14.12
C GLU A 8 14.57 0.19 14.07
N ALA A 9 14.04 -0.07 12.87
CA ALA A 9 12.62 -0.36 12.70
C ALA A 9 12.21 -1.58 13.51
N LYS A 10 13.06 -2.61 13.54
CA LYS A 10 12.82 -3.81 14.35
C LYS A 10 12.66 -3.46 15.82
N THR A 11 13.53 -2.62 16.34
CA THR A 11 13.54 -2.23 17.75
C THR A 11 12.36 -1.33 18.11
N GLN A 12 11.93 -0.48 17.17
CA GLN A 12 10.91 0.54 17.41
C GLN A 12 9.59 0.24 16.70
N LEU A 13 9.35 -1.01 16.34
CA LEU A 13 8.21 -1.36 15.51
C LEU A 13 6.87 -0.88 16.08
N LEU A 14 6.63 -1.10 17.37
CA LEU A 14 5.36 -0.69 17.97
C LEU A 14 5.17 0.82 17.93
N ARG A 15 6.23 1.58 18.15
CA ARG A 15 6.20 3.02 18.06
C ARG A 15 5.93 3.47 16.62
N LEU A 16 6.56 2.81 15.65
CA LEU A 16 6.36 3.13 14.24
C LEU A 16 4.92 2.84 13.81
N LEU A 17 4.34 1.75 14.30
CA LEU A 17 2.96 1.43 14.03
C LEU A 17 2.02 2.50 14.56
N ASP A 18 2.29 3.03 15.76
CA ASP A 18 1.51 4.13 16.31
C ASP A 18 1.57 5.37 15.42
N GLU A 19 2.77 5.69 14.93
CA GLU A 19 2.94 6.83 14.02
C GLU A 19 2.19 6.63 12.71
N VAL A 20 2.26 5.44 12.16
CA VAL A 20 1.55 5.10 10.91
C VAL A 20 0.04 5.19 11.10
N GLU A 21 -0.47 4.73 12.24
CA GLU A 21 -1.90 4.86 12.54
C GLU A 21 -2.37 6.32 12.57
N ARG A 22 -1.48 7.23 12.89
CA ARG A 22 -1.78 8.66 12.88
C ARG A 22 -1.68 9.30 11.51
N GLY A 23 -1.32 8.53 10.49
CA GLY A 23 -1.19 9.00 9.13
C GLY A 23 0.23 9.21 8.65
N GLU A 24 1.23 8.88 9.45
CA GLU A 24 2.64 9.04 9.08
C GLU A 24 3.08 7.94 8.14
N HIS A 25 3.96 8.28 7.20
CA HIS A 25 4.59 7.31 6.30
C HIS A 25 6.02 7.06 6.76
N VAL A 26 6.40 5.79 6.83
CA VAL A 26 7.75 5.40 7.27
C VAL A 26 8.41 4.56 6.18
N VAL A 27 9.54 5.04 5.69
CA VAL A 27 10.34 4.30 4.70
C VAL A 27 11.43 3.53 5.44
N ILE A 28 11.48 2.23 5.22
CA ILE A 28 12.46 1.34 5.83
C ILE A 28 13.59 1.10 4.84
N THR A 29 14.82 1.33 5.26
CA THR A 29 15.99 1.17 4.40
C THR A 29 16.91 0.07 4.90
N ARG A 30 17.64 -0.52 3.97
CA ARG A 30 18.75 -1.45 4.26
C ARG A 30 19.94 -1.04 3.43
N HIS A 31 21.08 -0.88 4.07
CA HIS A 31 22.30 -0.46 3.38
C HIS A 31 22.11 0.82 2.56
N GLY A 32 21.33 1.75 3.13
CA GLY A 32 21.06 3.03 2.49
C GLY A 32 20.03 3.00 1.36
N LYS A 33 19.43 1.85 1.08
CA LYS A 33 18.44 1.71 0.01
C LYS A 33 17.06 1.44 0.57
N PRO A 34 16.02 2.14 0.09
CA PRO A 34 14.65 1.84 0.51
C PRO A 34 14.23 0.45 0.07
N VAL A 35 13.73 -0.34 1.01
CA VAL A 35 13.27 -1.70 0.72
C VAL A 35 11.81 -1.90 1.04
N ALA A 36 11.22 -1.05 1.89
CA ALA A 36 9.83 -1.18 2.28
C ALA A 36 9.30 0.17 2.75
N GLU A 37 7.99 0.29 2.77
CA GLU A 37 7.33 1.48 3.28
C GLU A 37 6.15 1.05 4.13
N MET A 38 6.00 1.68 5.30
CA MET A 38 4.84 1.50 6.15
C MET A 38 3.90 2.67 5.93
N ILE A 39 2.68 2.38 5.53
CA ILE A 39 1.65 3.40 5.31
C ILE A 39 0.36 2.97 6.00
N PRO A 40 -0.54 3.90 6.33
CA PRO A 40 -1.83 3.53 6.89
C PRO A 40 -2.59 2.59 5.96
N HIS A 41 -3.21 1.58 6.53
CA HIS A 41 -3.91 0.57 5.75
C HIS A 41 -5.00 1.18 4.85
N ALA A 42 -5.72 2.18 5.35
CA ALA A 42 -6.75 2.85 4.58
C ALA A 42 -6.18 3.53 3.32
N GLU A 43 -4.98 4.11 3.42
CA GLU A 43 -4.33 4.73 2.27
C GLU A 43 -3.86 3.68 1.27
N ALA A 44 -3.33 2.56 1.75
CA ALA A 44 -2.92 1.46 0.88
C ALA A 44 -4.10 0.92 0.08
N ASP A 45 -5.25 0.75 0.72
CA ASP A 45 -6.46 0.31 0.05
C ASP A 45 -6.93 1.31 -1.00
N ARG A 46 -6.89 2.59 -0.67
CA ARG A 46 -7.29 3.64 -1.62
C ARG A 46 -6.39 3.63 -2.84
N GLU A 47 -5.09 3.54 -2.66
CA GLU A 47 -4.15 3.51 -3.76
C GLU A 47 -4.37 2.30 -4.66
N ARG A 48 -4.64 1.14 -4.08
CA ARG A 48 -4.94 -0.07 -4.86
C ARG A 48 -6.19 0.11 -5.71
N ILE A 49 -7.22 0.68 -5.13
CA ILE A 49 -8.47 0.91 -5.84
C ILE A 49 -8.25 1.90 -6.98
N GLU A 50 -7.54 2.98 -6.73
CA GLU A 50 -7.24 3.97 -7.74
C GLU A 50 -6.44 3.39 -8.91
N ARG A 51 -5.43 2.56 -8.61
CA ARG A 51 -4.65 1.88 -9.65
C ARG A 51 -5.52 0.92 -10.46
N ALA A 52 -6.38 0.18 -9.79
CA ALA A 52 -7.28 -0.75 -10.45
C ALA A 52 -8.24 -0.02 -11.38
N VAL A 53 -8.80 1.10 -10.95
CA VAL A 53 -9.69 1.91 -11.77
C VAL A 53 -8.95 2.49 -12.97
N ALA A 54 -7.73 2.97 -12.78
CA ALA A 54 -6.92 3.49 -13.88
C ALA A 54 -6.62 2.39 -14.92
N ASN A 55 -6.30 1.20 -14.47
CA ASN A 55 -6.07 0.05 -15.35
C ASN A 55 -7.32 -0.32 -16.13
N ILE A 56 -8.48 -0.25 -15.50
CA ILE A 56 -9.76 -0.52 -16.19
C ILE A 56 -9.97 0.47 -17.32
N HIS A 57 -9.68 1.74 -17.12
CA HIS A 57 -9.82 2.74 -18.16
C HIS A 57 -8.96 2.45 -19.38
N GLU A 58 -7.75 1.98 -19.17
CA GLU A 58 -6.89 1.57 -20.29
C GLU A 58 -7.38 0.30 -20.96
N ILE A 59 -7.82 -0.66 -20.19
CA ILE A 59 -8.33 -1.93 -20.71
C ILE A 59 -9.60 -1.72 -21.52
N ARG A 60 -10.48 -0.81 -21.08
CA ARG A 60 -11.73 -0.51 -21.81
C ARG A 60 -11.51 -0.05 -23.23
N LYS A 61 -10.37 0.53 -23.51
CA LYS A 61 -10.02 0.94 -24.87
C LYS A 61 -9.64 -0.25 -25.76
N ARG A 62 -9.37 -1.41 -25.17
CA ARG A 62 -8.83 -2.58 -25.87
C ARG A 62 -9.70 -3.83 -25.74
N THR A 63 -10.36 -4.01 -24.58
CA THR A 63 -11.05 -5.25 -24.27
C THR A 63 -12.39 -4.99 -23.60
N GLN A 64 -13.03 -6.05 -23.11
CA GLN A 64 -14.28 -5.94 -22.40
C GLN A 64 -14.08 -5.27 -21.04
N PRO A 65 -15.05 -4.46 -20.60
CA PRO A 65 -14.96 -3.79 -19.32
C PRO A 65 -15.09 -4.76 -18.15
N VAL A 66 -14.31 -4.50 -17.10
CA VAL A 66 -14.38 -5.22 -15.84
C VAL A 66 -14.97 -4.25 -14.81
N SER A 67 -15.89 -4.72 -13.98
CA SER A 67 -16.52 -3.87 -12.99
C SER A 67 -15.61 -3.63 -11.80
N VAL A 68 -15.82 -2.48 -11.14
CA VAL A 68 -15.10 -2.15 -9.91
C VAL A 68 -15.43 -3.16 -8.81
N ASP A 69 -16.68 -3.65 -8.79
CA ASP A 69 -17.10 -4.63 -7.81
C ASP A 69 -16.31 -5.93 -7.93
N GLU A 70 -16.03 -6.38 -9.15
CA GLU A 70 -15.20 -7.56 -9.35
C GLU A 70 -13.79 -7.36 -8.80
N ILE A 71 -13.23 -6.19 -8.99
CA ILE A 71 -11.90 -5.87 -8.48
C ILE A 71 -11.89 -5.88 -6.95
N LEU A 72 -12.92 -5.35 -6.34
CA LEU A 72 -13.05 -5.35 -4.87
C LEU A 72 -13.21 -6.77 -4.33
N GLN A 73 -13.94 -7.63 -5.04
CA GLN A 73 -14.05 -9.03 -4.69
C GLN A 73 -12.69 -9.73 -4.72
N TRP A 74 -11.92 -9.51 -5.76
CA TRP A 74 -10.59 -10.09 -5.87
C TRP A 74 -9.70 -9.67 -4.71
N ARG A 75 -9.78 -8.41 -4.31
CA ARG A 75 -9.04 -7.91 -3.15
C ARG A 75 -9.44 -8.65 -1.88
N ASP A 76 -10.75 -8.82 -1.67
CA ASP A 76 -11.25 -9.50 -0.48
C ASP A 76 -10.86 -10.98 -0.46
N GLU A 77 -10.90 -11.64 -1.60
CA GLU A 77 -10.45 -13.03 -1.72
C GLU A 77 -8.97 -13.20 -1.43
N GLY A 78 -8.15 -12.23 -1.80
CA GLY A 78 -6.73 -12.27 -1.52
C GLY A 78 -6.37 -11.94 -0.06
N ARG A 79 -7.35 -11.58 0.72
CA ARG A 79 -7.18 -11.12 2.08
C ARG A 79 -7.41 -12.27 3.06
N ARG A 80 -6.38 -12.82 3.57
CA ARG A 80 -6.52 -13.86 4.60
C ARG A 80 -5.50 -13.70 5.69
#